data_972e38c80770b8bd0c20eba1e4313109
#
_entry.id   972e38c80770b8bd0c20eba1e4313109
#
_cell.length_a   1.000
_cell.length_b   1.000
_cell.length_c   1.000
_cell.angle_alpha   90.00
_cell.angle_beta   90.00
_cell.angle_gamma   90.00
#
_symmetry.space_group_name_H-M   'P 1'
#
loop_
_entity.id
_entity.type
_entity.pdbx_description
1 polymer ?
#
loop_
_entity_poly.entity_id
_entity_poly.type
_entity_poly.pdbx_seq_one_letter_code
_entity_poly.pdbx_strand_id
1 'polypeptide(L)'
;MGVARPGEAGTIEPASQVELSACPFASLEDARATFERFERTLDDVLAPHGERALTVGYHPSAKALDLELIPKRRYKFMNLYLGEKGPFGPRMMLGSASTQVSIDYWSTADCLRKLRLAFALVPLFSLVCDNAPVFEGAPRTHELVRTEIWRYCDPDRCGLVPGVMDPGFDLRRYAEYLLDTPAILIPCRKEQWCYSERTFGEIYAERTMTRAEVEHAVSMFFNDVRLKTYIEIRPADAM
;
A
#
# COMPACT_ATOMS: atom_id res chain seq x y z
N MET A 1 -15.64 1.68 5.32
CA MET A 1 -16.69 0.68 5.13
C MET A 1 -16.01 -0.64 4.91
N GLY A 2 -16.54 -1.72 5.46
CA GLY A 2 -15.96 -3.05 5.33
C GLY A 2 -16.79 -4.07 6.10
N VAL A 3 -16.52 -5.32 5.87
CA VAL A 3 -17.09 -6.46 6.57
C VAL A 3 -15.96 -7.28 7.17
N ALA A 4 -16.17 -7.89 8.32
CA ALA A 4 -15.16 -8.73 8.97
C ALA A 4 -15.78 -10.02 9.51
N ARG A 5 -14.99 -11.08 9.48
CA ARG A 5 -15.25 -12.35 10.17
C ARG A 5 -13.97 -12.82 10.83
N PRO A 6 -14.00 -13.80 11.73
CA PRO A 6 -12.77 -14.29 12.34
C PRO A 6 -11.73 -14.67 11.28
N GLY A 7 -10.54 -14.05 11.37
CA GLY A 7 -9.42 -14.30 10.46
C GLY A 7 -9.41 -13.52 9.14
N GLU A 8 -10.46 -12.76 8.81
CA GLU A 8 -10.53 -12.05 7.52
C GLU A 8 -11.33 -10.74 7.64
N ALA A 9 -10.93 -9.75 6.84
CA ALA A 9 -11.69 -8.52 6.64
C ALA A 9 -11.72 -8.14 5.17
N GLY A 10 -12.90 -7.79 4.66
CA GLY A 10 -13.08 -7.16 3.36
C GLY A 10 -13.23 -5.66 3.54
N THR A 11 -12.45 -4.86 2.85
CA THR A 11 -12.51 -3.41 2.88
C THR A 11 -12.71 -2.80 1.50
N ILE A 12 -13.17 -1.55 1.48
CA ILE A 12 -13.32 -0.78 0.24
C ILE A 12 -12.27 0.31 0.23
N GLU A 13 -11.46 0.29 -0.79
CA GLU A 13 -10.35 1.19 -1.06
C GLU A 13 -10.80 2.45 -1.83
N PRO A 14 -9.92 3.47 -2.09
CA PRO A 14 -10.31 4.83 -2.49
C PRO A 14 -11.29 4.96 -3.64
N ALA A 15 -11.21 4.13 -4.66
CA ALA A 15 -12.14 4.14 -5.82
C ALA A 15 -12.97 2.86 -5.91
N SER A 16 -13.41 2.35 -4.77
CA SER A 16 -14.25 1.15 -4.65
C SER A 16 -13.54 -0.17 -4.97
N GLN A 17 -12.20 -0.19 -5.05
CA GLN A 17 -11.47 -1.46 -5.09
C GLN A 17 -11.79 -2.28 -3.84
N VAL A 18 -12.06 -3.56 -4.02
CA VAL A 18 -12.36 -4.48 -2.90
C VAL A 18 -11.08 -5.17 -2.46
N GLU A 19 -10.72 -4.99 -1.20
CA GLU A 19 -9.52 -5.57 -0.61
C GLU A 19 -9.88 -6.67 0.38
N LEU A 20 -9.18 -7.81 0.30
CA LEU A 20 -9.16 -8.84 1.33
C LEU A 20 -7.91 -8.66 2.21
N SER A 21 -8.13 -8.48 3.50
CA SER A 21 -7.09 -8.59 4.53
C SER A 21 -7.29 -9.90 5.29
N ALA A 22 -6.30 -10.79 5.25
CA ALA A 22 -6.35 -12.09 5.89
C ALA A 22 -5.33 -12.22 7.04
N CYS A 23 -5.64 -13.04 8.03
CA CYS A 23 -4.70 -13.44 9.08
C CYS A 23 -3.53 -14.24 8.49
N PRO A 24 -2.41 -14.38 9.24
CA PRO A 24 -1.31 -15.24 8.84
C PRO A 24 -1.77 -16.67 8.54
N PHE A 25 -1.25 -17.24 7.47
CA PHE A 25 -1.52 -18.63 7.07
C PHE A 25 -0.39 -19.54 7.51
N ALA A 26 -0.73 -20.77 7.87
CA ALA A 26 0.24 -21.82 8.15
C ALA A 26 0.73 -22.53 6.87
N SER A 27 -0.07 -22.49 5.80
CA SER A 27 0.26 -23.10 4.51
C SER A 27 -0.16 -22.23 3.33
N LEU A 28 0.44 -22.47 2.16
CA LEU A 28 0.04 -21.83 0.91
C LEU A 28 -1.32 -22.34 0.43
N GLU A 29 -1.68 -23.57 0.76
CA GLU A 29 -2.97 -24.18 0.46
C GLU A 29 -4.12 -23.45 1.16
N ASP A 30 -3.92 -23.09 2.44
CA ASP A 30 -4.90 -22.31 3.21
C ASP A 30 -5.06 -20.90 2.64
N ALA A 31 -3.94 -20.26 2.25
CA ALA A 31 -3.96 -18.99 1.58
C ALA A 31 -4.77 -19.06 0.28
N ARG A 32 -4.45 -20.03 -0.59
CA ARG A 32 -5.16 -20.23 -1.87
C ARG A 32 -6.64 -20.47 -1.65
N ALA A 33 -7.01 -21.36 -0.75
CA ALA A 33 -8.42 -21.66 -0.45
C ALA A 33 -9.17 -20.41 0.05
N THR A 34 -8.50 -19.53 0.78
CA THR A 34 -9.07 -18.28 1.26
C THR A 34 -9.30 -17.28 0.13
N PHE A 35 -8.34 -17.11 -0.77
CA PHE A 35 -8.51 -16.23 -1.95
C PHE A 35 -9.61 -16.74 -2.87
N GLU A 36 -9.60 -18.03 -3.24
CA GLU A 36 -10.64 -18.65 -4.08
C GLU A 36 -12.04 -18.52 -3.47
N ARG A 37 -12.16 -18.62 -2.15
CA ARG A 37 -13.44 -18.41 -1.46
C ARG A 37 -13.87 -16.94 -1.52
N PHE A 38 -12.94 -16.00 -1.37
CA PHE A 38 -13.21 -14.58 -1.46
C PHE A 38 -13.68 -14.20 -2.87
N GLU A 39 -13.01 -14.68 -3.92
CA GLU A 39 -13.39 -14.45 -5.31
C GLU A 39 -14.80 -14.99 -5.58
N ARG A 40 -15.09 -16.22 -5.18
CA ARG A 40 -16.46 -16.78 -5.30
C ARG A 40 -17.50 -15.92 -4.58
N THR A 41 -17.18 -15.41 -3.39
CA THR A 41 -18.08 -14.53 -2.65
C THR A 41 -18.35 -13.22 -3.40
N LEU A 42 -17.32 -12.65 -4.04
CA LEU A 42 -17.49 -11.45 -4.87
C LEU A 42 -18.34 -11.75 -6.11
N ASP A 43 -18.12 -12.85 -6.79
CA ASP A 43 -18.92 -13.26 -7.95
C ASP A 43 -20.40 -13.45 -7.58
N ASP A 44 -20.68 -14.12 -6.45
CA ASP A 44 -22.06 -14.32 -5.95
C ASP A 44 -22.77 -12.98 -5.67
N VAL A 45 -22.03 -11.97 -5.19
CA VAL A 45 -22.58 -10.64 -4.88
C VAL A 45 -22.75 -9.81 -6.16
N LEU A 46 -21.82 -9.88 -7.09
CA LEU A 46 -21.78 -9.00 -8.28
C LEU A 46 -22.63 -9.53 -9.44
N ALA A 47 -22.71 -10.86 -9.62
CA ALA A 47 -23.42 -11.47 -10.73
C ALA A 47 -24.92 -11.06 -10.86
N PRO A 48 -25.71 -10.91 -9.78
CA PRO A 48 -27.08 -10.41 -9.88
C PRO A 48 -27.20 -8.99 -10.44
N HIS A 49 -26.11 -8.22 -10.40
CA HIS A 49 -26.04 -6.86 -10.94
C HIS A 49 -25.46 -6.80 -12.36
N GLY A 50 -25.10 -7.94 -12.95
CA GLY A 50 -24.41 -8.01 -14.24
C GLY A 50 -22.96 -7.55 -14.17
N GLU A 51 -22.37 -7.54 -12.97
CA GLU A 51 -21.00 -7.10 -12.68
C GLU A 51 -20.11 -8.29 -12.34
N ARG A 52 -18.82 -8.10 -12.40
CA ARG A 52 -17.81 -9.07 -11.95
C ARG A 52 -16.56 -8.36 -11.41
N ALA A 53 -15.87 -9.01 -10.51
CA ALA A 53 -14.55 -8.58 -10.07
C ALA A 53 -13.49 -8.88 -11.15
N LEU A 54 -12.50 -8.01 -11.25
CA LEU A 54 -11.31 -8.23 -12.07
C LEU A 54 -10.08 -8.16 -11.16
N THR A 55 -9.24 -9.18 -11.24
CA THR A 55 -7.95 -9.22 -10.57
C THR A 55 -6.88 -8.71 -11.54
N VAL A 56 -6.60 -7.41 -11.50
CA VAL A 56 -5.65 -6.73 -12.39
C VAL A 56 -4.90 -5.64 -11.62
N GLY A 57 -3.67 -5.32 -12.06
CA GLY A 57 -2.83 -4.32 -11.39
C GLY A 57 -3.28 -2.88 -11.54
N TYR A 58 -4.08 -2.58 -12.58
CA TYR A 58 -4.62 -1.26 -12.83
C TYR A 58 -6.00 -1.33 -13.47
N HIS A 59 -6.86 -0.33 -13.16
CA HIS A 59 -8.21 -0.24 -13.74
C HIS A 59 -8.14 -0.16 -15.27
N PRO A 60 -8.72 -1.14 -16.01
CA PRO A 60 -8.42 -1.28 -17.43
C PRO A 60 -9.05 -0.19 -18.31
N SER A 61 -10.20 0.35 -17.96
CA SER A 61 -10.97 1.24 -18.85
C SER A 61 -11.10 2.66 -18.34
N ALA A 62 -11.28 2.88 -17.03
CA ALA A 62 -11.46 4.21 -16.48
C ALA A 62 -10.13 4.93 -16.30
N LYS A 63 -10.13 6.23 -16.57
CA LYS A 63 -9.04 7.10 -16.15
C LYS A 63 -9.14 7.36 -14.65
N ALA A 64 -8.01 7.33 -13.95
CA ALA A 64 -8.00 7.53 -12.51
C ALA A 64 -8.68 8.84 -12.07
N LEU A 65 -8.50 9.91 -12.85
CA LEU A 65 -9.09 11.23 -12.55
C LEU A 65 -10.61 11.30 -12.74
N ASP A 66 -11.20 10.33 -13.44
CA ASP A 66 -12.65 10.24 -13.67
C ASP A 66 -13.34 9.37 -12.59
N LEU A 67 -12.56 8.70 -11.73
CA LEU A 67 -13.08 7.85 -10.67
C LEU A 67 -13.43 8.66 -9.42
N GLU A 68 -14.57 8.32 -8.81
CA GLU A 68 -15.02 8.97 -7.59
C GLU A 68 -14.36 8.38 -6.34
N LEU A 69 -13.93 9.27 -5.45
CA LEU A 69 -13.46 8.88 -4.12
C LEU A 69 -14.62 8.44 -3.23
N ILE A 70 -14.50 7.29 -2.60
CA ILE A 70 -15.43 6.92 -1.52
C ILE A 70 -15.35 7.95 -0.38
N PRO A 71 -16.45 8.21 0.36
CA PRO A 71 -16.55 9.30 1.32
C PRO A 71 -15.77 9.04 2.62
N LYS A 72 -14.49 8.68 2.54
CA LYS A 72 -13.55 8.61 3.66
C LYS A 72 -12.70 9.87 3.70
N ARG A 73 -12.80 10.66 4.79
CA ARG A 73 -12.08 11.93 4.97
C ARG A 73 -10.56 11.76 4.78
N ARG A 74 -9.98 10.66 5.24
CA ARG A 74 -8.56 10.33 5.04
C ARG A 74 -8.18 10.35 3.55
N TYR A 75 -8.96 9.73 2.69
CA TYR A 75 -8.67 9.63 1.26
C TYR A 75 -8.76 10.98 0.56
N LYS A 76 -9.66 11.86 1.01
CA LYS A 76 -9.74 13.22 0.48
C LYS A 76 -8.42 13.98 0.70
N PHE A 77 -7.87 13.95 1.92
CA PHE A 77 -6.60 14.63 2.21
C PHE A 77 -5.42 13.98 1.48
N MET A 78 -5.37 12.65 1.44
CA MET A 78 -4.33 11.94 0.70
C MET A 78 -4.36 12.26 -0.79
N ASN A 79 -5.54 12.30 -1.40
CA ASN A 79 -5.69 12.62 -2.82
C ASN A 79 -5.27 14.06 -3.14
N LEU A 80 -5.59 15.03 -2.27
CA LEU A 80 -5.12 16.40 -2.41
C LEU A 80 -3.60 16.46 -2.36
N TYR A 81 -2.99 15.94 -1.30
CA TYR A 81 -1.55 15.96 -1.12
C TYR A 81 -0.81 15.26 -2.28
N LEU A 82 -1.20 14.04 -2.60
CA LEU A 82 -0.53 13.26 -3.65
C LEU A 82 -0.76 13.84 -5.05
N GLY A 83 -1.90 14.50 -5.27
CA GLY A 83 -2.17 15.22 -6.53
C GLY A 83 -1.25 16.42 -6.72
N GLU A 84 -0.84 17.09 -5.65
CA GLU A 84 0.14 18.19 -5.69
C GLU A 84 1.57 17.69 -5.96
N LYS A 85 1.90 16.46 -5.57
CA LYS A 85 3.22 15.85 -5.84
C LYS A 85 3.40 15.46 -7.32
N GLY A 86 2.31 15.24 -8.06
CA GLY A 86 2.38 14.93 -9.48
C GLY A 86 1.21 14.11 -10.00
N PRO A 87 1.18 13.82 -11.30
CA PRO A 87 0.04 13.14 -11.95
C PRO A 87 -0.15 11.68 -11.55
N PHE A 88 0.87 11.07 -10.93
CA PHE A 88 0.83 9.65 -10.55
C PHE A 88 0.20 9.42 -9.17
N GLY A 89 0.09 10.44 -8.32
CA GLY A 89 -0.57 10.32 -7.02
C GLY A 89 -2.02 9.84 -7.10
N PRO A 90 -2.90 10.51 -7.85
CA PRO A 90 -4.26 10.02 -8.09
C PRO A 90 -4.31 8.66 -8.78
N ARG A 91 -3.43 8.39 -9.75
CA ARG A 91 -3.34 7.09 -10.42
C ARG A 91 -3.00 5.96 -9.46
N MET A 92 -2.06 6.20 -8.55
CA MET A 92 -1.73 5.24 -7.49
C MET A 92 -2.95 4.95 -6.61
N MET A 93 -3.66 5.99 -6.14
CA MET A 93 -4.77 5.83 -5.21
C MET A 93 -6.02 5.23 -5.83
N LEU A 94 -6.38 5.68 -7.04
CA LEU A 94 -7.69 5.40 -7.62
C LEU A 94 -7.65 4.28 -8.66
N GLY A 95 -6.53 4.11 -9.35
CA GLY A 95 -6.44 3.18 -10.48
C GLY A 95 -5.75 1.86 -10.14
N SER A 96 -4.85 1.82 -9.14
CA SER A 96 -4.02 0.64 -8.91
C SER A 96 -4.58 -0.34 -7.89
N ALA A 97 -4.29 -1.63 -8.10
CA ALA A 97 -4.55 -2.72 -7.15
C ALA A 97 -3.34 -3.63 -7.04
N SER A 98 -3.18 -4.31 -5.89
CA SER A 98 -1.98 -5.13 -5.64
C SER A 98 -2.27 -6.33 -4.75
N THR A 99 -1.42 -7.34 -4.87
CA THR A 99 -1.26 -8.41 -3.89
C THR A 99 -0.07 -8.08 -3.01
N GLN A 100 -0.26 -8.10 -1.69
CA GLN A 100 0.78 -7.80 -0.71
C GLN A 100 1.01 -9.00 0.19
N VAL A 101 2.30 -9.28 0.47
CA VAL A 101 2.69 -10.42 1.30
C VAL A 101 3.42 -9.92 2.54
N SER A 102 2.98 -10.38 3.70
CA SER A 102 3.62 -10.08 4.99
C SER A 102 4.38 -11.30 5.50
N ILE A 103 5.64 -11.10 5.90
CA ILE A 103 6.50 -12.14 6.46
C ILE A 103 7.03 -11.73 7.82
N ASP A 104 7.09 -12.67 8.74
CA ASP A 104 7.61 -12.46 10.09
C ASP A 104 9.15 -12.43 10.15
N TYR A 105 9.67 -11.90 11.27
CA TYR A 105 11.09 -11.96 11.62
C TYR A 105 11.27 -12.25 13.12
N TRP A 106 12.39 -12.87 13.47
CA TRP A 106 12.65 -13.38 14.83
C TRP A 106 13.54 -12.46 15.66
N SER A 107 14.35 -11.63 15.00
CA SER A 107 15.33 -10.76 15.62
C SER A 107 15.63 -9.55 14.73
N THR A 108 16.29 -8.53 15.28
CA THR A 108 16.76 -7.37 14.50
C THR A 108 17.67 -7.78 13.34
N ALA A 109 18.56 -8.72 13.55
CA ALA A 109 19.45 -9.21 12.50
C ALA A 109 18.69 -9.92 11.38
N ASP A 110 17.72 -10.75 11.72
CA ASP A 110 16.85 -11.42 10.76
C ASP A 110 15.94 -10.43 10.02
N CYS A 111 15.40 -9.45 10.73
CA CYS A 111 14.62 -8.35 10.15
C CYS A 111 15.42 -7.62 9.07
N LEU A 112 16.62 -7.12 9.40
CA LEU A 112 17.46 -6.36 8.46
C LEU A 112 17.88 -7.20 7.26
N ARG A 113 18.22 -8.49 7.47
CA ARG A 113 18.54 -9.42 6.39
C ARG A 113 17.36 -9.63 5.45
N LYS A 114 16.18 -9.91 5.99
CA LYS A 114 14.95 -10.12 5.21
C LYS A 114 14.52 -8.83 4.50
N LEU A 115 14.60 -7.69 5.16
CA LEU A 115 14.28 -6.39 4.59
C LEU A 115 15.14 -6.08 3.36
N ARG A 116 16.48 -6.24 3.47
CA ARG A 116 17.39 -6.05 2.34
C ARG A 116 17.14 -7.05 1.20
N LEU A 117 16.92 -8.32 1.55
CA LEU A 117 16.62 -9.34 0.54
C LEU A 117 15.30 -9.03 -0.19
N ALA A 118 14.26 -8.63 0.54
CA ALA A 118 12.99 -8.24 -0.06
C ALA A 118 13.16 -7.06 -1.01
N PHE A 119 13.90 -6.01 -0.63
CA PHE A 119 14.20 -4.89 -1.53
C PHE A 119 15.04 -5.30 -2.75
N ALA A 120 16.02 -6.19 -2.58
CA ALA A 120 16.82 -6.71 -3.70
C ALA A 120 15.97 -7.50 -4.71
N LEU A 121 14.89 -8.13 -4.25
CA LEU A 121 13.97 -8.92 -5.08
C LEU A 121 12.82 -8.12 -5.66
N VAL A 122 12.63 -6.83 -5.30
CA VAL A 122 11.57 -5.97 -5.83
C VAL A 122 11.48 -5.99 -7.36
N PRO A 123 12.59 -5.84 -8.12
CA PRO A 123 12.50 -5.86 -9.59
C PRO A 123 11.99 -7.19 -10.13
N LEU A 124 12.35 -8.30 -9.47
CA LEU A 124 11.89 -9.63 -9.87
C LEU A 124 10.39 -9.81 -9.57
N PHE A 125 9.93 -9.41 -8.39
CA PHE A 125 8.52 -9.46 -8.04
C PHE A 125 7.68 -8.58 -8.96
N SER A 126 8.13 -7.36 -9.25
CA SER A 126 7.45 -6.47 -10.18
C SER A 126 7.31 -7.09 -11.57
N LEU A 127 8.38 -7.74 -12.07
CA LEU A 127 8.37 -8.34 -13.41
C LEU A 127 7.49 -9.60 -13.48
N VAL A 128 7.60 -10.49 -12.49
CA VAL A 128 6.86 -11.76 -12.47
C VAL A 128 5.37 -11.55 -12.21
N CYS A 129 5.03 -10.52 -11.45
CA CYS A 129 3.66 -10.18 -11.08
C CYS A 129 3.14 -8.95 -11.84
N ASP A 130 3.60 -8.70 -13.06
CA ASP A 130 3.14 -7.60 -13.91
C ASP A 130 1.82 -7.97 -14.59
N ASN A 131 0.71 -7.45 -14.09
CA ASN A 131 -0.65 -7.79 -14.52
C ASN A 131 -1.51 -6.53 -14.82
N ALA A 132 -0.92 -5.56 -15.54
CA ALA A 132 -1.63 -4.37 -16.00
C ALA A 132 -1.54 -4.19 -17.52
N PRO A 133 -2.11 -5.11 -18.35
CA PRO A 133 -1.97 -5.10 -19.82
C PRO A 133 -2.69 -3.92 -20.49
N VAL A 134 -3.66 -3.32 -19.80
CA VAL A 134 -4.43 -2.17 -20.29
C VAL A 134 -4.31 -1.04 -19.25
N PHE A 135 -4.08 0.16 -19.73
CA PHE A 135 -3.92 1.36 -18.91
C PHE A 135 -4.85 2.47 -19.41
N GLU A 136 -5.78 2.89 -18.57
CA GLU A 136 -6.74 3.99 -18.84
C GLU A 136 -7.45 3.87 -20.22
N GLY A 137 -7.90 2.66 -20.58
CA GLY A 137 -8.68 2.42 -21.80
C GLY A 137 -7.85 2.09 -23.04
N ALA A 138 -6.52 2.04 -22.96
CA ALA A 138 -5.64 1.69 -24.07
C ALA A 138 -4.66 0.56 -23.68
N PRO A 139 -4.18 -0.24 -24.64
CA PRO A 139 -3.06 -1.14 -24.39
C PRO A 139 -1.87 -0.35 -23.81
N ARG A 140 -1.23 -0.90 -22.79
CA ARG A 140 -0.05 -0.26 -22.20
C ARG A 140 1.07 -0.07 -23.24
N THR A 141 1.81 1.01 -23.11
CA THR A 141 2.94 1.34 -24.00
C THR A 141 4.28 0.81 -23.50
N HIS A 142 4.35 0.36 -22.26
CA HIS A 142 5.54 -0.18 -21.59
C HIS A 142 5.11 -1.16 -20.49
N GLU A 143 6.05 -1.91 -19.99
CA GLU A 143 5.84 -2.86 -18.89
C GLU A 143 5.97 -2.18 -17.52
N LEU A 144 5.56 -2.88 -16.46
CA LEU A 144 5.70 -2.41 -15.08
C LEU A 144 5.00 -1.07 -14.80
N VAL A 145 3.79 -0.89 -15.31
CA VAL A 145 2.97 0.32 -15.13
C VAL A 145 2.86 0.71 -13.65
N ARG A 146 2.61 -0.27 -12.76
CA ARG A 146 2.57 -0.02 -11.32
C ARG A 146 3.89 0.52 -10.77
N THR A 147 5.02 -0.06 -11.16
CA THR A 147 6.35 0.39 -10.72
C THR A 147 6.60 1.84 -11.11
N GLU A 148 6.22 2.23 -12.33
CA GLU A 148 6.33 3.63 -12.78
C GLU A 148 5.44 4.55 -11.95
N ILE A 149 4.17 4.21 -11.76
CA ILE A 149 3.23 4.98 -10.96
C ILE A 149 3.79 5.24 -9.56
N TRP A 150 4.28 4.20 -8.88
CA TRP A 150 4.81 4.34 -7.53
C TRP A 150 6.11 5.13 -7.48
N ARG A 151 7.01 4.96 -8.46
CA ARG A 151 8.28 5.69 -8.55
C ARG A 151 8.07 7.21 -8.63
N TYR A 152 7.03 7.65 -9.33
CA TYR A 152 6.74 9.06 -9.56
C TYR A 152 5.54 9.59 -8.77
N CYS A 153 5.04 8.84 -7.80
CA CYS A 153 3.93 9.25 -6.94
C CYS A 153 4.38 10.26 -5.88
N ASP A 154 5.30 9.87 -5.01
CA ASP A 154 5.85 10.70 -3.94
C ASP A 154 7.27 10.20 -3.57
N PRO A 155 8.33 10.93 -3.94
CA PRO A 155 9.71 10.50 -3.73
C PRO A 155 10.09 10.40 -2.24
N ASP A 156 9.38 11.09 -1.34
CA ASP A 156 9.68 11.10 0.08
C ASP A 156 9.30 9.78 0.77
N ARG A 157 8.36 9.00 0.19
CA ARG A 157 7.78 7.83 0.88
C ARG A 157 7.51 6.61 0.02
N CYS A 158 7.79 6.68 -1.28
CA CYS A 158 7.65 5.57 -2.22
C CYS A 158 9.00 4.95 -2.58
N GLY A 159 8.99 3.76 -3.19
CA GLY A 159 10.19 3.10 -3.68
C GLY A 159 11.11 2.57 -2.59
N LEU A 160 12.41 2.72 -2.81
CA LEU A 160 13.45 2.20 -1.93
C LEU A 160 13.65 3.10 -0.71
N VAL A 161 13.75 2.52 0.48
CA VAL A 161 14.16 3.26 1.67
C VAL A 161 15.61 3.72 1.53
N PRO A 162 15.93 5.01 1.74
CA PRO A 162 17.28 5.54 1.58
C PRO A 162 18.32 4.76 2.40
N GLY A 163 19.38 4.35 1.75
CA GLY A 163 20.51 3.65 2.40
C GLY A 163 20.23 2.22 2.86
N VAL A 164 19.06 1.63 2.59
CA VAL A 164 18.69 0.28 3.08
C VAL A 164 19.67 -0.82 2.63
N MET A 165 20.33 -0.62 1.50
CA MET A 165 21.36 -1.54 0.98
C MET A 165 22.76 -1.30 1.55
N ASP A 166 22.98 -0.21 2.28
CA ASP A 166 24.28 0.12 2.86
C ASP A 166 24.63 -0.85 4.00
N PRO A 167 25.92 -1.24 4.16
CA PRO A 167 26.34 -2.13 5.23
C PRO A 167 26.02 -1.62 6.65
N GLY A 168 26.03 -0.29 6.84
CA GLY A 168 25.74 0.37 8.11
C GLY A 168 24.27 0.70 8.36
N PHE A 169 23.34 0.26 7.51
CA PHE A 169 21.91 0.50 7.72
C PHE A 169 21.37 -0.34 8.89
N ASP A 170 20.61 0.30 9.76
CA ASP A 170 19.97 -0.30 10.93
C ASP A 170 18.54 0.22 11.14
N LEU A 171 17.85 -0.27 12.18
CA LEU A 171 16.49 0.15 12.51
C LEU A 171 16.42 1.61 12.96
N ARG A 172 17.51 2.18 13.49
CA ARG A 172 17.57 3.59 13.85
C ARG A 172 17.50 4.46 12.60
N ARG A 173 18.28 4.17 11.57
CA ARG A 173 18.22 4.87 10.29
C ARG A 173 16.87 4.73 9.61
N TYR A 174 16.24 3.56 9.74
CA TYR A 174 14.86 3.40 9.28
C TYR A 174 13.90 4.33 10.02
N ALA A 175 14.00 4.42 11.34
CA ALA A 175 13.16 5.30 12.14
C ALA A 175 13.45 6.79 11.84
N GLU A 176 14.70 7.18 11.66
CA GLU A 176 15.10 8.53 11.25
C GLU A 176 14.45 8.90 9.91
N TYR A 177 14.51 8.03 8.91
CA TYR A 177 13.82 8.23 7.64
C TYR A 177 12.31 8.47 7.82
N LEU A 178 11.65 7.69 8.68
CA LEU A 178 10.23 7.91 8.96
C LEU A 178 9.98 9.28 9.64
N LEU A 179 10.83 9.66 10.58
CA LEU A 179 10.69 10.91 11.32
C LEU A 179 10.97 12.15 10.45
N ASP A 180 11.87 12.04 9.49
CA ASP A 180 12.26 13.14 8.58
C ASP A 180 11.26 13.34 7.42
N THR A 181 10.27 12.46 7.28
CA THR A 181 9.27 12.52 6.20
C THR A 181 8.04 13.35 6.62
N PRO A 182 7.49 14.21 5.74
CA PRO A 182 6.25 14.95 5.99
C PRO A 182 5.05 14.04 6.32
N ALA A 183 4.20 14.45 7.24
CA ALA A 183 3.20 13.55 7.85
C ALA A 183 1.87 13.44 7.10
N ILE A 184 1.60 14.10 6.02
CA ILE A 184 0.30 14.18 5.31
C ILE A 184 -0.90 14.32 6.28
N LEU A 185 -1.09 13.35 7.16
CA LEU A 185 -2.18 13.25 8.11
C LEU A 185 -1.67 12.98 9.51
N ILE A 186 -2.24 13.70 10.48
CA ILE A 186 -2.01 13.47 11.90
C ILE A 186 -3.35 13.39 12.64
N PRO A 187 -3.44 12.62 13.73
CA PRO A 187 -4.60 12.66 14.59
C PRO A 187 -4.69 14.02 15.28
N CYS A 188 -5.86 14.64 15.21
CA CYS A 188 -6.17 15.87 15.89
C CYS A 188 -7.17 15.64 17.03
N ARG A 189 -7.63 16.75 17.66
CA ARG A 189 -8.65 16.68 18.72
C ARG A 189 -9.95 16.03 18.19
N LYS A 190 -10.62 15.24 19.02
CA LYS A 190 -11.92 14.60 18.76
C LYS A 190 -11.91 13.60 17.58
N GLU A 191 -10.92 12.72 17.52
CA GLU A 191 -10.85 11.66 16.50
C GLU A 191 -10.87 12.18 15.04
N GLN A 192 -10.47 13.42 14.82
CA GLN A 192 -10.39 14.02 13.51
C GLN A 192 -8.98 13.91 12.94
N TRP A 193 -8.90 13.84 11.61
CA TRP A 193 -7.65 13.92 10.87
C TRP A 193 -7.37 15.35 10.46
N CYS A 194 -6.13 15.81 10.66
CA CYS A 194 -5.62 17.08 10.20
C CYS A 194 -4.52 16.88 9.16
N TYR A 195 -4.54 17.71 8.14
CA TYR A 195 -3.46 17.78 7.17
C TYR A 195 -2.23 18.46 7.81
N SER A 196 -1.02 17.98 7.48
CA SER A 196 0.23 18.56 7.93
C SER A 196 1.35 18.30 6.92
N GLU A 197 2.10 19.33 6.60
CA GLU A 197 3.34 19.25 5.81
C GLU A 197 4.60 19.13 6.69
N ARG A 198 4.43 19.31 8.01
CA ARG A 198 5.54 19.09 8.96
C ARG A 198 5.93 17.63 8.99
N THR A 199 7.21 17.38 9.23
CA THR A 199 7.71 16.01 9.42
C THR A 199 7.17 15.40 10.71
N PHE A 200 7.16 14.07 10.79
CA PHE A 200 6.78 13.40 12.04
C PHE A 200 7.73 13.78 13.19
N GLY A 201 9.04 13.95 12.92
CA GLY A 201 10.01 14.39 13.92
C GLY A 201 9.68 15.77 14.51
N GLU A 202 9.32 16.73 13.67
CA GLU A 202 8.90 18.06 14.14
C GLU A 202 7.59 18.05 14.92
N ILE A 203 6.63 17.20 14.55
CA ILE A 203 5.34 17.09 15.23
C ILE A 203 5.48 16.49 16.61
N TYR A 204 6.37 15.52 16.75
CA TYR A 204 6.58 14.77 17.99
C TYR A 204 7.88 15.13 18.71
N ALA A 205 8.51 16.27 18.39
CA ALA A 205 9.78 16.69 18.97
C ALA A 205 9.77 16.79 20.52
N GLU A 206 8.63 17.18 21.10
CA GLU A 206 8.50 17.44 22.56
C GLU A 206 7.94 16.24 23.35
N ARG A 207 7.56 15.15 22.70
CA ARG A 207 7.00 13.97 23.35
C ARG A 207 7.20 12.68 22.58
N THR A 208 7.21 11.58 23.31
CA THR A 208 7.22 10.23 22.69
C THR A 208 5.89 9.95 21.99
N MET A 209 5.98 9.32 20.83
CA MET A 209 4.81 8.80 20.11
C MET A 209 4.21 7.61 20.87
N THR A 210 2.90 7.56 20.92
CA THR A 210 2.17 6.36 21.34
C THR A 210 2.30 5.27 20.26
N ARG A 211 2.04 4.01 20.63
CA ARG A 211 2.03 2.91 19.67
C ARG A 211 1.10 3.16 18.48
N ALA A 212 -0.10 3.66 18.72
CA ALA A 212 -1.07 3.98 17.68
C ALA A 212 -0.56 5.08 16.72
N GLU A 213 0.17 6.07 17.23
CA GLU A 213 0.79 7.12 16.40
C GLU A 213 1.95 6.58 15.57
N VAL A 214 2.75 5.66 16.10
CA VAL A 214 3.79 4.97 15.33
C VAL A 214 3.18 4.12 14.22
N GLU A 215 2.14 3.33 14.52
CA GLU A 215 1.43 2.51 13.54
C GLU A 215 0.79 3.39 12.45
N HIS A 216 0.22 4.52 12.84
CA HIS A 216 -0.29 5.50 11.89
C HIS A 216 0.82 6.10 11.01
N ALA A 217 1.93 6.56 11.61
CA ALA A 217 3.06 7.12 10.88
C ALA A 217 3.57 6.11 9.83
N VAL A 218 3.85 4.88 10.23
CA VAL A 218 4.28 3.82 9.30
C VAL A 218 3.24 3.58 8.19
N SER A 219 1.94 3.72 8.48
CA SER A 219 0.88 3.54 7.47
C SER A 219 0.87 4.62 6.37
N MET A 220 1.58 5.74 6.59
CA MET A 220 1.72 6.84 5.60
C MET A 220 2.91 6.65 4.65
N PHE A 221 3.60 5.52 4.72
CA PHE A 221 4.71 5.17 3.83
C PHE A 221 4.29 4.13 2.81
N PHE A 222 4.72 4.31 1.59
CA PHE A 222 4.32 3.51 0.44
C PHE A 222 5.54 2.89 -0.26
N ASN A 223 6.61 2.63 0.51
CA ASN A 223 7.79 1.95 -0.01
C ASN A 223 7.43 0.57 -0.60
N ASP A 224 8.23 0.09 -1.53
CA ASP A 224 8.07 -1.23 -2.15
C ASP A 224 8.13 -2.37 -1.11
N VAL A 225 8.92 -2.17 -0.07
CA VAL A 225 8.94 -3.03 1.12
C VAL A 225 8.80 -2.14 2.36
N ARG A 226 7.80 -2.41 3.19
CA ARG A 226 7.50 -1.63 4.38
C ARG A 226 7.72 -2.45 5.64
N LEU A 227 8.46 -1.89 6.60
CA LEU A 227 8.68 -2.51 7.89
C LEU A 227 7.58 -2.07 8.88
N LYS A 228 6.92 -3.06 9.44
CA LYS A 228 5.98 -2.96 10.56
C LYS A 228 6.45 -3.91 11.68
N THR A 229 5.54 -4.50 12.44
CA THR A 229 5.83 -5.67 13.27
C THR A 229 6.11 -6.94 12.43
N TYR A 230 6.02 -6.82 11.13
CA TYR A 230 6.36 -7.77 10.07
C TYR A 230 6.94 -7.00 8.88
N ILE A 231 7.44 -7.68 7.86
CA ILE A 231 7.91 -7.09 6.61
C ILE A 231 6.82 -7.27 5.57
N GLU A 232 6.32 -6.18 5.01
CA GLU A 232 5.27 -6.16 4.00
C GLU A 232 5.89 -5.91 2.63
N ILE A 233 5.76 -6.87 1.74
CA ILE A 233 6.27 -6.85 0.36
C ILE A 233 5.13 -6.43 -0.55
N ARG A 234 5.29 -5.34 -1.33
CA ARG A 234 4.19 -4.61 -1.96
C ARG A 234 4.26 -4.42 -3.48
N PRO A 235 5.34 -4.80 -4.21
CA PRO A 235 5.51 -4.42 -5.60
C PRO A 235 4.62 -5.17 -6.60
N ALA A 236 4.04 -6.32 -6.20
CA ALA A 236 3.21 -7.12 -7.09
C ALA A 236 1.90 -6.41 -7.45
N ASP A 237 1.47 -6.54 -8.69
CA ASP A 237 0.10 -6.25 -9.11
C ASP A 237 -0.89 -7.18 -8.42
N ALA A 238 -2.18 -6.88 -8.49
CA ALA A 238 -3.22 -7.83 -8.10
C ALA A 238 -3.19 -9.02 -9.05
N MET A 239 -3.10 -10.23 -8.47
CA MET A 239 -2.87 -11.51 -9.15
C MET A 239 -3.94 -12.51 -8.73
#